data_cedb0cff228fa28461786272d652c594
#
_entry.id   cedb0cff228fa28461786272d652c594
#
_cell.length_a   1.000
_cell.length_b   1.000
_cell.length_c   1.000
_cell.angle_alpha   90.00
_cell.angle_beta   90.00
_cell.angle_gamma   90.00
#
_symmetry.space_group_name_H-M   'P 1'
#
loop_
_entity.id
_entity.type
_entity.pdbx_description
1 polymer ?
#
loop_
_entity_poly.entity_id
_entity_poly.type
_entity_poly.pdbx_seq_one_letter_code
_entity_poly.pdbx_strand_id
1 'polypeptide(L)'
;MITKVFSYNISKTASSKAFKNVCSVIESKMEEIQKEDMLTDCDGSQIQIYNTKKGKIKVYNDYEVDAVYVDSEVELKMFSGSSL
;
A
#
# COMPACT_ATOMS: atom_id res chain seq x y z
N MET A 1 11.49 -7.57 19.92
CA MET A 1 11.83 -7.90 18.52
C MET A 1 11.42 -6.75 17.63
N ILE A 2 12.33 -6.27 16.78
CA ILE A 2 12.05 -5.14 15.91
C ILE A 2 11.50 -5.66 14.59
N THR A 3 10.29 -5.22 14.25
CA THR A 3 9.69 -5.54 12.97
C THR A 3 10.19 -4.55 11.93
N LYS A 4 10.79 -5.05 10.87
CA LYS A 4 11.25 -4.22 9.79
C LYS A 4 10.07 -3.85 8.88
N VAL A 5 9.93 -2.58 8.58
CA VAL A 5 8.88 -2.09 7.69
C VAL A 5 9.52 -1.53 6.42
N PHE A 6 8.98 -1.93 5.29
CA PHE A 6 9.39 -1.44 3.98
C PHE A 6 8.41 -0.38 3.53
N SER A 7 8.92 0.78 3.15
CA SER A 7 8.08 1.88 2.68
C SER A 7 8.36 2.17 1.22
N TYR A 8 7.30 2.33 0.45
CA TYR A 8 7.38 2.57 -0.99
C TYR A 8 6.55 3.79 -1.34
N ASN A 9 7.18 4.79 -1.94
CA ASN A 9 6.47 5.98 -2.41
C ASN A 9 5.97 5.72 -3.83
N ILE A 10 4.66 5.85 -4.02
CA ILE A 10 4.02 5.54 -5.29
C ILE A 10 3.72 6.82 -6.07
N SER A 11 3.15 7.81 -5.40
CA SER A 11 2.77 9.07 -6.04
C SER A 11 3.05 10.22 -5.09
N LYS A 12 3.54 11.32 -5.63
CA LYS A 12 3.80 12.54 -4.86
C LYS A 12 2.53 13.33 -4.58
N THR A 13 1.40 12.90 -5.14
CA THR A 13 0.12 13.54 -4.92
C THR A 13 -0.92 12.47 -4.62
N ALA A 14 -1.91 12.82 -3.80
CA ALA A 14 -3.02 11.93 -3.52
C ALA A 14 -3.78 11.68 -4.82
N SER A 15 -4.10 10.41 -5.10
CA SER A 15 -4.76 10.04 -6.35
C SER A 15 -5.50 8.72 -6.17
N SER A 16 -6.80 8.74 -6.37
CA SER A 16 -7.59 7.51 -6.35
C SER A 16 -7.14 6.54 -7.43
N LYS A 17 -6.74 7.05 -8.58
CA LYS A 17 -6.27 6.22 -9.68
C LYS A 17 -4.97 5.50 -9.31
N ALA A 18 -4.01 6.23 -8.77
CA ALA A 18 -2.75 5.64 -8.34
C ALA A 18 -2.97 4.62 -7.23
N PHE A 19 -3.84 4.94 -6.27
CA PHE A 19 -4.19 4.04 -5.18
C PHE A 19 -4.79 2.74 -5.70
N LYS A 20 -5.76 2.82 -6.61
CA LYS A 20 -6.38 1.63 -7.20
C LYS A 20 -5.39 0.81 -8.01
N ASN A 21 -4.49 1.48 -8.73
CA ASN A 21 -3.47 0.78 -9.51
C ASN A 21 -2.54 -0.02 -8.61
N VAL A 22 -2.09 0.56 -7.50
CA VAL A 22 -1.23 -0.14 -6.55
C VAL A 22 -1.94 -1.34 -5.96
N CYS A 23 -3.20 -1.17 -5.55
CA CYS A 23 -3.98 -2.28 -5.02
C CYS A 23 -4.12 -3.40 -6.05
N SER A 24 -4.38 -3.06 -7.31
CA SER A 24 -4.49 -4.05 -8.37
C SER A 24 -3.19 -4.79 -8.59
N VAL A 25 -2.06 -4.10 -8.55
CA VAL A 25 -0.74 -4.72 -8.71
C VAL A 25 -0.49 -5.73 -7.58
N ILE A 26 -0.76 -5.31 -6.35
CA ILE A 26 -0.58 -6.20 -5.19
C ILE A 26 -1.47 -7.44 -5.35
N GLU A 27 -2.74 -7.24 -5.71
CA GLU A 27 -3.68 -8.35 -5.84
C GLU A 27 -3.32 -9.30 -6.97
N SER A 28 -2.67 -8.79 -8.03
CA SER A 28 -2.27 -9.63 -9.15
C SER A 28 -0.94 -10.32 -8.95
N LYS A 29 -0.03 -9.72 -8.17
CA LYS A 29 1.33 -10.25 -7.98
C LYS A 29 1.47 -11.11 -6.73
N MET A 30 0.60 -10.91 -5.76
CA MET A 30 0.66 -11.64 -4.48
C MET A 30 -0.42 -12.70 -4.44
N GLU A 31 -0.02 -13.92 -4.10
CA GLU A 31 -0.96 -15.00 -3.89
C GLU A 31 -1.20 -15.18 -2.39
N GLU A 32 -2.31 -15.80 -2.04
CA GLU A 32 -2.63 -16.14 -0.64
C GLU A 32 -2.66 -14.92 0.28
N ILE A 33 -3.22 -13.82 -0.22
CA ILE A 33 -3.44 -12.63 0.60
C ILE A 33 -4.91 -12.50 0.94
N GLN A 34 -5.19 -11.91 2.10
CA GLN A 34 -6.54 -11.60 2.53
C GLN A 34 -6.71 -10.09 2.53
N LYS A 35 -7.69 -9.63 1.78
CA LYS A 35 -8.00 -8.22 1.66
C LYS A 35 -8.99 -7.83 2.75
N GLU A 36 -8.63 -6.84 3.57
CA GLU A 36 -9.55 -6.31 4.57
C GLU A 36 -10.45 -5.25 3.95
N ASP A 37 -11.51 -4.88 4.66
CA ASP A 37 -12.38 -3.79 4.22
C ASP A 37 -11.58 -2.51 4.17
N MET A 38 -11.79 -1.74 3.10
CA MET A 38 -11.11 -0.46 2.94
C MET A 38 -11.62 0.53 3.97
N LEU A 39 -10.69 1.23 4.60
CA LEU A 39 -11.01 2.28 5.55
C LEU A 39 -10.96 3.62 4.85
N THR A 40 -11.96 4.45 5.10
CA THR A 40 -12.02 5.81 4.55
C THR A 40 -12.14 6.80 5.71
N ASP A 41 -11.25 7.78 5.73
CA ASP A 41 -11.25 8.80 6.77
C ASP A 41 -12.14 9.98 6.38
N CYS A 42 -12.34 10.89 7.32
CA CYS A 42 -13.21 12.06 7.15
C CYS A 42 -12.74 12.97 6.01
N ASP A 43 -11.44 13.06 5.78
CA ASP A 43 -10.87 13.90 4.73
C ASP A 43 -10.85 13.20 3.37
N GLY A 44 -11.39 11.99 3.29
CA GLY A 44 -11.38 11.20 2.07
C GLY A 44 -10.18 10.29 1.91
N SER A 45 -9.21 10.35 2.84
CA SER A 45 -8.07 9.46 2.81
C SER A 45 -8.51 8.01 2.90
N GLN A 46 -7.81 7.14 2.19
CA GLN A 46 -8.17 5.74 2.08
C GLN A 46 -6.99 4.86 2.49
N ILE A 47 -7.30 3.77 3.17
CA ILE A 47 -6.30 2.78 3.58
C ILE A 47 -6.82 1.41 3.20
N GLN A 48 -6.04 0.66 2.42
CA GLN A 48 -6.34 -0.72 2.10
C GLN A 48 -5.30 -1.60 2.77
N ILE A 49 -5.75 -2.55 3.56
CA ILE A 49 -4.87 -3.46 4.29
C ILE A 49 -5.00 -4.86 3.72
N TYR A 50 -3.86 -5.48 3.46
CA TYR A 50 -3.79 -6.88 3.05
C TYR A 50 -3.03 -7.67 4.10
N ASN A 51 -3.54 -8.84 4.44
CA ASN A 51 -2.89 -9.76 5.38
C ASN A 51 -2.24 -10.89 4.59
N THR A 52 -0.97 -11.15 4.88
CA THR A 52 -0.25 -12.28 4.29
C THR A 52 0.32 -13.14 5.41
N LYS A 53 0.83 -14.31 5.06
CA LYS A 53 1.48 -15.18 6.03
C LYS A 53 2.71 -14.55 6.66
N LYS A 54 3.34 -13.60 5.98
CA LYS A 54 4.59 -12.99 6.43
C LYS A 54 4.40 -11.62 7.08
N GLY A 55 3.19 -11.07 7.01
CA GLY A 55 2.92 -9.76 7.61
C GLY A 55 1.85 -9.00 6.87
N LYS A 56 1.68 -7.75 7.26
CA LYS A 56 0.65 -6.90 6.70
C LYS A 56 1.21 -5.94 5.67
N ILE A 57 0.40 -5.63 4.68
CA ILE A 57 0.69 -4.62 3.65
C ILE A 57 -0.40 -3.57 3.77
N LYS A 58 0.01 -2.31 3.93
CA LYS A 58 -0.93 -1.19 4.04
C LYS A 58 -0.69 -0.22 2.90
N VAL A 59 -1.74 0.06 2.13
CA VAL A 59 -1.70 1.01 1.03
C VAL A 59 -2.46 2.24 1.45
N TYR A 60 -1.82 3.42 1.33
CA TYR A 60 -2.39 4.69 1.75
C TYR A 60 -2.60 5.61 0.56
N ASN A 61 -3.79 6.20 0.49
CA ASN A 61 -4.06 7.37 -0.33
C ASN A 61 -4.37 8.50 0.65
N ASP A 62 -3.35 9.28 0.98
CA ASP A 62 -3.40 10.20 2.10
C ASP A 62 -3.52 11.63 1.60
N TYR A 63 -4.67 12.25 1.83
CA TYR A 63 -4.92 13.61 1.38
C TYR A 63 -4.29 14.65 2.29
N GLU A 64 -3.97 14.29 3.52
CA GLU A 64 -3.34 15.23 4.44
C GLU A 64 -1.89 15.51 4.06
N VAL A 65 -1.15 14.45 3.72
CA VAL A 65 0.24 14.61 3.25
C VAL A 65 0.33 14.65 1.74
N ASP A 66 -0.79 14.48 1.06
CA ASP A 66 -0.90 14.55 -0.39
C ASP A 66 0.02 13.54 -1.08
N ALA A 67 -0.19 12.26 -0.78
CA ALA A 67 0.66 11.21 -1.32
C ALA A 67 -0.06 9.87 -1.35
N VAL A 68 0.40 8.99 -2.25
CA VAL A 68 0.05 7.57 -2.24
C VAL A 68 1.32 6.80 -1.91
N TYR A 69 1.25 5.97 -0.90
CA TYR A 69 2.42 5.20 -0.46
C TYR A 69 2.00 3.86 0.14
N VAL A 70 2.97 2.97 0.28
CA VAL A 70 2.76 1.64 0.83
C VAL A 70 3.72 1.42 1.98
N ASP A 71 3.20 0.97 3.12
CA ASP A 71 4.00 0.49 4.24
C ASP A 71 3.72 -1.00 4.38
N SER A 72 4.78 -1.80 4.40
CA SER A 72 4.64 -3.25 4.38
C SER A 72 5.64 -3.91 5.31
N GLU A 73 5.18 -4.93 6.02
CA GLU A 73 6.05 -5.80 6.80
C GLU A 73 6.73 -6.85 5.90
N VAL A 74 6.31 -6.92 4.65
CA VAL A 74 6.82 -7.85 3.65
C VAL A 74 7.51 -7.06 2.55
N GLU A 75 8.70 -7.51 2.13
CA GLU A 75 9.37 -6.86 1.01
C GLU A 75 8.55 -7.06 -0.26
N LEU A 76 8.25 -5.96 -0.96
CA LEU A 76 7.45 -5.98 -2.17
C LEU A 76 8.36 -5.69 -3.36
N LYS A 77 8.88 -6.76 -3.96
CA LYS A 77 9.86 -6.63 -5.03
C LYS A 77 9.30 -5.94 -6.26
N MET A 78 7.97 -5.99 -6.45
CA MET A 78 7.34 -5.31 -7.58
C MET A 78 7.46 -3.79 -7.49
N PHE A 79 7.75 -3.25 -6.30
CA PHE A 79 7.94 -1.82 -6.10
C PHE A 79 9.40 -1.46 -5.84
N SER A 80 10.23 -2.43 -5.47
CA SER A 80 11.64 -2.16 -5.20
C SER A 80 12.42 -2.21 -6.52
N GLY A 81 13.45 -1.42 -6.61
CA GLY A 81 14.25 -1.37 -7.81
C GLY A 81 13.57 -0.68 -8.97
N SER A 82 12.35 -0.21 -8.79
CA SER A 82 11.79 0.67 -9.78
C SER A 82 12.70 1.88 -9.81
N SER A 83 13.33 2.08 -10.90
CA SER A 83 14.19 3.23 -11.05
C SER A 83 13.30 4.45 -11.06
N LEU A 84 13.25 5.02 -9.96
CA LEU A 84 12.55 6.28 -9.81
C LEU A 84 13.44 7.40 -10.27
#